data_cbdaca7df718c79c59484bb2f7b3d4ec
#
_entry.id   cbdaca7df718c79c59484bb2f7b3d4ec
#
_cell.length_a   1.000
_cell.length_b   1.000
_cell.length_c   1.000
_cell.angle_alpha   90.00
_cell.angle_beta   90.00
_cell.angle_gamma   90.00
#
_symmetry.space_group_name_H-M   'P 1'
#
loop_
_entity.id
_entity.type
_entity.pdbx_description
1 polymer ?
#
loop_
_entity_poly.entity_id
_entity_poly.type
_entity_poly.pdbx_seq_one_letter_code
_entity_poly.pdbx_strand_id
1 'polypeptide(L)'
;VSKRYVKILSVGDTNVVTVSKNIYSEAMRCLRGKNRDELYESDFVFGQTLHYVPDLSQMTILPYTNDFTFELLVSDEIQKLRGIHGFDNSLSFDEDGNTTTCIVLYAKRNDEIVALAGASIVDDDLREIGIDVKKEYRRKNLASLLVHNLTVAIMEQDKIPFYSASVTNIASQAVAIRSGYMPLWTDTYGTRGIC
;
A
#
# COMPACT_ATOMS: atom_id res chain seq x y z
N VAL A 1 -18.61 19.05 15.06
CA VAL A 1 -19.47 18.27 14.13
C VAL A 1 -18.69 17.03 13.74
N SER A 2 -19.19 15.82 14.04
CA SER A 2 -18.51 14.59 13.64
C SER A 2 -18.47 14.49 12.12
N LYS A 3 -17.30 14.13 11.58
CA LYS A 3 -17.09 14.01 10.13
C LYS A 3 -18.00 12.92 9.55
N ARG A 4 -18.62 13.17 8.40
CA ARG A 4 -19.38 12.13 7.67
C ARG A 4 -18.38 11.10 7.15
N TYR A 5 -18.62 9.84 7.43
CA TYR A 5 -17.77 8.74 7.04
C TYR A 5 -18.59 7.56 6.55
N VAL A 6 -18.32 7.08 5.35
CA VAL A 6 -18.85 5.82 4.79
C VAL A 6 -17.70 5.12 4.09
N LYS A 7 -17.40 3.91 4.48
CA LYS A 7 -16.42 3.06 3.80
C LYS A 7 -17.10 1.75 3.43
N ILE A 8 -16.98 1.36 2.18
CA ILE A 8 -17.44 0.08 1.64
C ILE A 8 -16.21 -0.76 1.37
N LEU A 9 -16.18 -1.99 1.86
CA LEU A 9 -15.14 -2.98 1.60
C LEU A 9 -15.80 -4.21 0.99
N SER A 10 -15.23 -4.74 -0.09
CA SER A 10 -15.72 -5.94 -0.77
C SER A 10 -14.63 -6.97 -0.99
N VAL A 11 -14.90 -8.20 -0.56
CA VAL A 11 -14.06 -9.40 -0.77
C VAL A 11 -14.94 -10.50 -1.32
N GLY A 12 -14.67 -10.98 -2.53
CA GLY A 12 -15.55 -11.93 -3.21
C GLY A 12 -16.98 -11.40 -3.28
N ASP A 13 -17.94 -12.17 -2.78
CA ASP A 13 -19.36 -11.81 -2.75
C ASP A 13 -19.78 -11.06 -1.48
N THR A 14 -18.85 -10.87 -0.53
CA THR A 14 -19.13 -10.22 0.75
C THR A 14 -18.84 -8.74 0.70
N ASN A 15 -19.80 -7.93 1.19
CA ASN A 15 -19.67 -6.49 1.30
C ASN A 15 -19.84 -6.05 2.76
N VAL A 16 -18.93 -5.22 3.25
CA VAL A 16 -18.98 -4.62 4.57
C VAL A 16 -19.09 -3.10 4.42
N VAL A 17 -20.11 -2.50 5.03
CA VAL A 17 -20.31 -1.06 4.99
C VAL A 17 -20.13 -0.49 6.39
N THR A 18 -19.11 0.33 6.55
CA THR A 18 -18.83 1.06 7.81
C THR A 18 -19.29 2.50 7.67
N VAL A 19 -20.09 2.96 8.63
CA VAL A 19 -20.67 4.32 8.60
C VAL A 19 -20.50 5.03 9.94
N SER A 20 -20.32 6.34 9.90
CA SER A 20 -20.37 7.17 11.09
C SER A 20 -21.81 7.30 11.61
N LYS A 21 -21.94 7.35 12.94
CA LYS A 21 -23.25 7.34 13.62
C LYS A 21 -24.20 8.45 13.15
N ASN A 22 -23.67 9.61 12.83
CA ASN A 22 -24.46 10.79 12.41
C ASN A 22 -25.16 10.66 11.05
N ILE A 23 -24.75 9.69 10.21
CA ILE A 23 -25.38 9.43 8.88
C ILE A 23 -25.93 8.00 8.76
N TYR A 24 -25.97 7.24 9.87
CA TYR A 24 -26.38 5.83 9.86
C TYR A 24 -27.74 5.61 9.22
N SER A 25 -28.76 6.40 9.61
CA SER A 25 -30.13 6.25 9.08
C SER A 25 -30.21 6.55 7.59
N GLU A 26 -29.45 7.54 7.11
CA GLU A 26 -29.36 7.89 5.68
C GLU A 26 -28.68 6.76 4.90
N ALA A 27 -27.53 6.29 5.37
CA ALA A 27 -26.79 5.20 4.75
C ALA A 27 -27.60 3.90 4.70
N MET A 28 -28.27 3.53 5.80
CA MET A 28 -29.15 2.36 5.85
C MET A 28 -30.28 2.43 4.82
N ARG A 29 -30.92 3.59 4.68
CA ARG A 29 -31.98 3.78 3.68
C ARG A 29 -31.47 3.61 2.25
N CYS A 30 -30.26 4.12 1.95
CA CYS A 30 -29.71 4.17 0.59
C CYS A 30 -28.95 2.90 0.21
N LEU A 31 -28.31 2.21 1.15
CA LEU A 31 -27.36 1.14 0.86
C LEU A 31 -27.86 -0.26 1.22
N ARG A 32 -28.85 -0.38 2.13
CA ARG A 32 -29.34 -1.68 2.57
C ARG A 32 -29.95 -2.49 1.42
N GLY A 33 -29.52 -3.74 1.28
CA GLY A 33 -30.02 -4.68 0.29
C GLY A 33 -29.50 -4.47 -1.14
N LYS A 34 -28.59 -3.51 -1.32
CA LYS A 34 -27.90 -3.32 -2.59
C LYS A 34 -26.82 -4.38 -2.82
N ASN A 35 -26.66 -4.79 -4.08
CA ASN A 35 -25.54 -5.62 -4.50
C ASN A 35 -24.24 -4.79 -4.56
N ARG A 36 -23.11 -5.44 -4.84
CA ARG A 36 -21.80 -4.79 -4.89
C ARG A 36 -21.76 -3.62 -5.87
N ASP A 37 -22.21 -3.82 -7.10
CA ASP A 37 -22.14 -2.80 -8.14
C ASP A 37 -22.97 -1.58 -7.76
N GLU A 38 -24.20 -1.79 -7.29
CA GLU A 38 -25.08 -0.70 -6.79
C GLU A 38 -24.49 0.04 -5.57
N LEU A 39 -23.70 -0.65 -4.71
CA LEU A 39 -23.00 -0.02 -3.60
C LEU A 39 -21.91 0.93 -4.11
N TYR A 40 -21.11 0.45 -5.08
CA TYR A 40 -19.98 1.22 -5.63
C TYR A 40 -20.40 2.34 -6.59
N GLU A 41 -21.60 2.28 -7.14
CA GLU A 41 -22.22 3.36 -7.94
C GLU A 41 -22.96 4.39 -7.09
N SER A 42 -23.01 4.22 -5.77
CA SER A 42 -23.74 5.14 -4.88
C SER A 42 -23.02 6.47 -4.68
N ASP A 43 -23.78 7.52 -4.32
CA ASP A 43 -23.26 8.85 -4.00
C ASP A 43 -22.33 8.90 -2.78
N PHE A 44 -22.17 7.78 -2.07
CA PHE A 44 -21.24 7.64 -0.95
C PHE A 44 -19.81 7.29 -1.37
N VAL A 45 -19.59 6.92 -2.62
CA VAL A 45 -18.27 6.53 -3.13
C VAL A 45 -17.52 7.74 -3.67
N PHE A 46 -16.36 8.03 -3.09
CA PHE A 46 -15.52 9.18 -3.45
C PHE A 46 -14.19 8.80 -4.11
N GLY A 47 -13.89 7.53 -4.12
CA GLY A 47 -12.69 6.93 -4.70
C GLY A 47 -12.60 5.48 -4.25
N GLN A 48 -11.75 4.72 -4.93
CA GLN A 48 -11.62 3.29 -4.71
C GLN A 48 -10.16 2.89 -4.70
N THR A 49 -9.84 1.90 -3.86
CA THR A 49 -8.52 1.29 -3.74
C THR A 49 -8.63 -0.19 -4.00
N LEU A 50 -7.74 -0.72 -4.83
CA LEU A 50 -7.51 -2.16 -4.96
C LEU A 50 -6.41 -2.57 -3.99
N HIS A 51 -6.62 -3.67 -3.30
CA HIS A 51 -5.66 -4.27 -2.39
C HIS A 51 -5.23 -5.63 -2.94
N TYR A 52 -3.94 -5.84 -2.89
CA TYR A 52 -3.26 -7.00 -3.49
C TYR A 52 -2.54 -7.77 -2.41
N VAL A 53 -2.55 -9.09 -2.53
CA VAL A 53 -1.77 -10.01 -1.68
C VAL A 53 -0.78 -10.80 -2.54
N PRO A 54 0.33 -11.28 -1.96
CA PRO A 54 1.29 -12.09 -2.72
C PRO A 54 0.69 -13.41 -3.16
N ASP A 55 0.96 -13.80 -4.40
CA ASP A 55 0.76 -15.18 -4.85
C ASP A 55 1.91 -16.03 -4.30
N LEU A 56 1.63 -16.80 -3.26
CA LEU A 56 2.64 -17.57 -2.53
C LEU A 56 3.42 -18.54 -3.43
N SER A 57 2.85 -18.96 -4.55
CA SER A 57 3.53 -19.83 -5.51
C SER A 57 4.67 -19.15 -6.27
N GLN A 58 4.73 -17.82 -6.23
CA GLN A 58 5.71 -16.99 -6.94
C GLN A 58 6.73 -16.31 -6.00
N MET A 59 6.61 -16.49 -4.69
CA MET A 59 7.43 -15.78 -3.70
C MET A 59 8.75 -16.50 -3.40
N THR A 60 9.75 -16.26 -4.25
CA THR A 60 11.13 -16.65 -4.02
C THR A 60 12.04 -15.45 -4.25
N ILE A 61 13.10 -15.29 -3.47
CA ILE A 61 14.01 -14.15 -3.63
C ILE A 61 14.53 -14.06 -5.05
N LEU A 62 14.33 -12.89 -5.66
CA LEU A 62 14.85 -12.58 -6.99
C LEU A 62 16.29 -12.06 -6.88
N PRO A 63 17.17 -12.44 -7.83
CA PRO A 63 18.55 -11.97 -7.83
C PRO A 63 18.63 -10.46 -8.04
N TYR A 64 19.49 -9.81 -7.26
CA TYR A 64 19.79 -8.39 -7.45
C TYR A 64 20.66 -8.15 -8.67
N THR A 65 20.46 -7.00 -9.31
CA THR A 65 21.29 -6.58 -10.44
C THR A 65 22.59 -5.91 -9.96
N ASN A 66 23.66 -6.06 -10.71
CA ASN A 66 24.97 -5.46 -10.39
C ASN A 66 25.03 -3.93 -10.64
N ASP A 67 23.97 -3.35 -11.21
CA ASP A 67 23.89 -1.91 -11.50
C ASP A 67 23.64 -1.04 -10.25
N PHE A 68 23.20 -1.66 -9.15
CA PHE A 68 22.81 -0.99 -7.90
C PHE A 68 23.37 -1.74 -6.70
N THR A 69 23.58 -1.00 -5.61
CA THR A 69 23.78 -1.60 -4.27
C THR A 69 22.44 -1.61 -3.54
N PHE A 70 22.14 -2.73 -2.89
CA PHE A 70 20.89 -2.92 -2.17
C PHE A 70 21.15 -3.07 -0.67
N GLU A 71 20.29 -2.48 0.14
CA GLU A 71 20.40 -2.58 1.59
C GLU A 71 19.01 -2.72 2.22
N LEU A 72 18.90 -3.66 3.17
CA LEU A 72 17.70 -3.91 3.97
C LEU A 72 17.92 -3.32 5.36
N LEU A 73 17.01 -2.46 5.81
CA LEU A 73 16.98 -1.89 7.16
C LEU A 73 15.71 -2.34 7.88
N VAL A 74 15.85 -2.63 9.16
CA VAL A 74 14.73 -3.04 10.03
C VAL A 74 14.72 -2.21 11.32
N SER A 75 13.51 -1.97 11.83
CA SER A 75 13.32 -1.31 13.14
C SER A 75 14.11 0.00 13.27
N ASP A 76 14.93 0.15 14.31
CA ASP A 76 15.65 1.39 14.63
C ASP A 76 16.67 1.82 13.55
N GLU A 77 17.12 0.89 12.71
CA GLU A 77 18.05 1.23 11.63
C GLU A 77 17.45 2.17 10.60
N ILE A 78 16.12 2.18 10.48
CA ILE A 78 15.38 3.06 9.56
C ILE A 78 15.59 4.52 9.88
N GLN A 79 15.91 4.85 11.15
CA GLN A 79 16.23 6.22 11.56
C GLN A 79 17.42 6.84 10.81
N LYS A 80 18.32 6.01 10.23
CA LYS A 80 19.42 6.47 9.35
C LYS A 80 18.91 7.19 8.09
N LEU A 81 17.64 6.95 7.72
CA LEU A 81 17.00 7.55 6.55
C LEU A 81 16.22 8.83 6.88
N ARG A 82 16.25 9.29 8.14
CA ARG A 82 15.58 10.53 8.53
C ARG A 82 16.12 11.71 7.72
N GLY A 83 15.21 12.51 7.15
CA GLY A 83 15.56 13.65 6.30
C GLY A 83 15.76 13.31 4.83
N ILE A 84 15.60 12.03 4.42
CA ILE A 84 15.53 11.69 3.00
C ILE A 84 14.23 12.25 2.40
N HIS A 85 14.29 12.72 1.14
CA HIS A 85 13.14 13.30 0.44
C HIS A 85 12.82 12.55 -0.84
N GLY A 86 11.55 12.59 -1.25
CA GLY A 86 11.06 12.00 -2.50
C GLY A 86 10.73 10.51 -2.42
N PHE A 87 10.51 10.01 -1.19
CA PHE A 87 10.13 8.62 -0.90
C PHE A 87 8.88 8.54 0.01
N ASP A 88 7.98 9.50 -0.11
CA ASP A 88 6.87 9.72 0.82
C ASP A 88 5.78 8.62 0.78
N ASN A 89 5.73 7.82 -0.31
CA ASN A 89 4.82 6.67 -0.37
C ASN A 89 5.38 5.43 0.35
N SER A 90 6.70 5.35 0.52
CA SER A 90 7.39 4.18 1.06
C SER A 90 7.97 4.40 2.45
N LEU A 91 8.23 5.65 2.82
CA LEU A 91 8.78 6.02 4.13
C LEU A 91 8.34 7.43 4.50
N SER A 92 7.73 7.57 5.67
CA SER A 92 7.40 8.87 6.25
C SER A 92 7.76 8.92 7.72
N PHE A 93 8.18 10.09 8.18
CA PHE A 93 8.40 10.40 9.59
C PHE A 93 7.45 11.50 10.02
N ASP A 94 6.91 11.40 11.24
CA ASP A 94 6.14 12.49 11.84
C ASP A 94 7.07 13.64 12.33
N GLU A 95 6.48 14.69 12.90
CA GLU A 95 7.22 15.86 13.40
C GLU A 95 8.21 15.50 14.54
N ASP A 96 7.90 14.47 15.32
CA ASP A 96 8.74 13.96 16.40
C ASP A 96 9.84 13.00 15.89
N GLY A 97 9.76 12.61 14.62
CA GLY A 97 10.69 11.67 13.98
C GLY A 97 10.35 10.20 14.18
N ASN A 98 9.11 9.89 14.56
CA ASN A 98 8.63 8.53 14.60
C ASN A 98 8.14 8.10 13.22
N THR A 99 8.13 6.80 12.98
CA THR A 99 7.60 6.21 11.75
C THR A 99 6.84 4.92 12.03
N THR A 100 5.80 4.64 11.27
CA THR A 100 5.14 3.34 11.24
C THR A 100 5.84 2.34 10.32
N THR A 101 6.79 2.81 9.48
CA THR A 101 7.59 1.95 8.62
C THR A 101 8.55 1.12 9.47
N CYS A 102 8.48 -0.21 9.36
CA CYS A 102 9.24 -1.14 10.20
C CYS A 102 10.32 -1.92 9.45
N ILE A 103 10.27 -1.94 8.12
CA ILE A 103 11.25 -2.59 7.25
C ILE A 103 11.35 -1.84 5.94
N VAL A 104 12.56 -1.65 5.45
CA VAL A 104 12.85 -0.89 4.21
C VAL A 104 13.90 -1.64 3.40
N LEU A 105 13.65 -1.81 2.11
CA LEU A 105 14.63 -2.26 1.13
C LEU A 105 14.85 -1.16 0.10
N TYR A 106 16.07 -0.69 -0.04
CA TYR A 106 16.38 0.36 -1.00
C TYR A 106 17.53 0.02 -1.94
N ALA A 107 17.57 0.72 -3.06
CA ALA A 107 18.64 0.64 -4.05
C ALA A 107 19.41 1.95 -4.10
N LYS A 108 20.75 1.86 -4.10
CA LYS A 108 21.67 2.97 -4.31
C LYS A 108 22.37 2.86 -5.67
N ARG A 109 22.68 4.01 -6.23
CA ARG A 109 23.67 4.15 -7.33
C ARG A 109 24.54 5.36 -7.05
N ASN A 110 25.86 5.18 -7.08
CA ASN A 110 26.84 6.24 -6.74
C ASN A 110 26.52 6.90 -5.38
N ASP A 111 26.29 6.09 -4.36
CA ASP A 111 25.93 6.50 -3.00
C ASP A 111 24.60 7.25 -2.85
N GLU A 112 23.86 7.45 -3.92
CA GLU A 112 22.54 8.07 -3.90
C GLU A 112 21.44 6.99 -3.83
N ILE A 113 20.46 7.13 -2.92
CA ILE A 113 19.26 6.29 -2.90
C ILE A 113 18.38 6.69 -4.08
N VAL A 114 18.09 5.73 -4.95
CA VAL A 114 17.37 5.94 -6.21
C VAL A 114 16.00 5.27 -6.25
N ALA A 115 15.78 4.28 -5.38
CA ALA A 115 14.51 3.63 -5.17
C ALA A 115 14.44 3.09 -3.74
N LEU A 116 13.24 3.09 -3.16
CA LEU A 116 12.99 2.64 -1.81
C LEU A 116 11.60 1.99 -1.73
N ALA A 117 11.55 0.74 -1.28
CA ALA A 117 10.33 0.07 -0.84
C ALA A 117 10.34 0.02 0.69
N GLY A 118 9.27 0.42 1.31
CA GLY A 118 9.10 0.37 2.75
C GLY A 118 7.77 -0.25 3.13
N ALA A 119 7.71 -0.94 4.26
CA ALA A 119 6.47 -1.50 4.76
C ALA A 119 6.12 -0.92 6.13
N SER A 120 4.89 -0.44 6.23
CA SER A 120 4.33 0.14 7.45
C SER A 120 3.47 -0.86 8.21
N ILE A 121 3.51 -0.77 9.54
CA ILE A 121 2.66 -1.54 10.44
C ILE A 121 1.22 -1.02 10.32
N VAL A 122 0.29 -1.91 9.97
CA VAL A 122 -1.16 -1.61 9.96
C VAL A 122 -1.81 -2.19 11.22
N ASP A 123 -1.43 -3.42 11.56
CA ASP A 123 -1.76 -4.09 12.81
C ASP A 123 -0.64 -5.08 13.20
N ASP A 124 -0.93 -5.97 14.14
CA ASP A 124 0.08 -6.93 14.63
C ASP A 124 0.66 -7.80 13.51
N ASP A 125 -0.14 -8.19 12.51
CA ASP A 125 0.26 -9.11 11.45
C ASP A 125 0.43 -8.46 10.08
N LEU A 126 -0.34 -7.41 9.77
CA LEU A 126 -0.39 -6.81 8.45
C LEU A 126 0.69 -5.74 8.22
N ARG A 127 1.34 -5.80 7.06
CA ARG A 127 2.36 -4.83 6.61
C ARG A 127 1.99 -4.28 5.23
N GLU A 128 1.72 -2.99 5.15
CA GLU A 128 1.40 -2.32 3.89
C GLU A 128 2.68 -1.84 3.21
N ILE A 129 2.93 -2.28 1.98
CA ILE A 129 4.12 -1.92 1.21
C ILE A 129 3.84 -0.70 0.34
N GLY A 130 4.70 0.32 0.48
CA GLY A 130 4.84 1.44 -0.43
C GLY A 130 6.13 1.38 -1.23
N ILE A 131 6.20 2.06 -2.37
CA ILE A 131 7.35 2.11 -3.26
C ILE A 131 7.51 3.48 -3.91
N ASP A 132 8.74 3.98 -3.91
CA ASP A 132 9.14 5.16 -4.66
C ASP A 132 10.38 4.87 -5.50
N VAL A 133 10.39 5.37 -6.72
CA VAL A 133 11.54 5.29 -7.63
C VAL A 133 11.75 6.66 -8.27
N LYS A 134 12.96 7.20 -8.19
CA LYS A 134 13.34 8.45 -8.85
C LYS A 134 13.08 8.36 -10.35
N LYS A 135 12.60 9.45 -10.94
CA LYS A 135 12.06 9.52 -12.30
C LYS A 135 13.01 8.92 -13.34
N GLU A 136 14.30 9.20 -13.25
CA GLU A 136 15.37 8.78 -14.15
C GLU A 136 15.72 7.29 -14.04
N TYR A 137 15.27 6.63 -12.96
CA TYR A 137 15.48 5.20 -12.70
C TYR A 137 14.22 4.35 -12.91
N ARG A 138 13.11 4.97 -13.32
CA ARG A 138 11.86 4.25 -13.64
C ARG A 138 12.02 3.39 -14.90
N ARG A 139 11.11 2.44 -15.09
CA ARG A 139 11.09 1.50 -16.23
C ARG A 139 12.29 0.57 -16.33
N LYS A 140 13.03 0.36 -15.24
CA LYS A 140 14.16 -0.58 -15.12
C LYS A 140 13.84 -1.78 -14.23
N ASN A 141 12.56 -2.10 -14.03
CA ASN A 141 12.03 -3.15 -13.15
C ASN A 141 12.41 -3.00 -11.66
N LEU A 142 13.06 -1.89 -11.28
CA LEU A 142 13.58 -1.69 -9.93
C LEU A 142 12.46 -1.70 -8.87
N ALA A 143 11.30 -1.05 -9.16
CA ALA A 143 10.15 -1.07 -8.27
C ALA A 143 9.67 -2.50 -7.97
N SER A 144 9.47 -3.30 -9.03
CA SER A 144 8.97 -4.67 -8.88
C SER A 144 9.97 -5.56 -8.15
N LEU A 145 11.26 -5.41 -8.40
CA LEU A 145 12.32 -6.14 -7.71
C LEU A 145 12.34 -5.82 -6.20
N LEU A 146 12.27 -4.53 -5.84
CA LEU A 146 12.29 -4.11 -4.43
C LEU A 146 11.02 -4.57 -3.71
N VAL A 147 9.83 -4.36 -4.28
CA VAL A 147 8.57 -4.81 -3.69
C VAL A 147 8.57 -6.32 -3.51
N HIS A 148 8.98 -7.09 -4.53
CA HIS A 148 9.01 -8.54 -4.46
C HIS A 148 9.95 -9.05 -3.34
N ASN A 149 11.21 -8.59 -3.33
CA ASN A 149 12.17 -9.06 -2.32
C ASN A 149 11.83 -8.57 -0.91
N LEU A 150 11.26 -7.37 -0.76
CA LEU A 150 10.74 -6.89 0.52
C LEU A 150 9.57 -7.75 1.02
N THR A 151 8.69 -8.19 0.10
CA THR A 151 7.60 -9.13 0.40
C THR A 151 8.13 -10.41 1.02
N VAL A 152 9.15 -11.02 0.40
CA VAL A 152 9.77 -12.24 0.93
C VAL A 152 10.36 -12.00 2.32
N ALA A 153 11.09 -10.89 2.52
CA ALA A 153 11.68 -10.56 3.82
C ALA A 153 10.63 -10.31 4.93
N ILE A 154 9.45 -9.80 4.58
CA ILE A 154 8.33 -9.64 5.52
C ILE A 154 7.73 -11.00 5.88
N MET A 155 7.54 -11.88 4.90
CA MET A 155 7.00 -13.22 5.11
C MET A 155 7.95 -14.09 5.96
N GLU A 156 9.27 -13.93 5.83
CA GLU A 156 10.27 -14.58 6.67
C GLU A 156 10.19 -14.16 8.16
N GLN A 157 9.50 -13.05 8.46
CA GLN A 157 9.20 -12.59 9.82
C GLN A 157 7.82 -13.04 10.32
N ASP A 158 7.17 -14.00 9.65
CA ASP A 158 5.80 -14.46 9.92
C ASP A 158 4.77 -13.32 9.87
N LYS A 159 4.98 -12.32 8.99
CA LYS A 159 4.05 -11.20 8.76
C LYS A 159 3.43 -11.29 7.37
N ILE A 160 2.25 -10.68 7.23
CA ILE A 160 1.44 -10.71 6.02
C ILE A 160 1.62 -9.39 5.27
N PRO A 161 2.41 -9.36 4.19
CA PRO A 161 2.53 -8.17 3.36
C PRO A 161 1.31 -8.02 2.46
N PHE A 162 0.88 -6.79 2.24
CA PHE A 162 -0.08 -6.44 1.21
C PHE A 162 0.33 -5.13 0.51
N TYR A 163 -0.24 -4.91 -0.65
CA TYR A 163 0.01 -3.72 -1.45
C TYR A 163 -1.31 -3.06 -1.83
N SER A 164 -1.38 -1.74 -1.81
CA SER A 164 -2.58 -1.02 -2.20
C SER A 164 -2.32 -0.02 -3.33
N ALA A 165 -3.32 0.16 -4.19
CA ALA A 165 -3.27 1.16 -5.25
C ALA A 165 -4.67 1.70 -5.55
N SER A 166 -4.77 3.03 -5.69
CA SER A 166 -5.98 3.62 -6.25
C SER A 166 -6.32 3.00 -7.60
N VAL A 167 -7.61 2.81 -7.91
CA VAL A 167 -8.07 2.27 -9.20
C VAL A 167 -7.61 3.10 -10.40
N THR A 168 -7.27 4.36 -10.20
CA THR A 168 -6.73 5.25 -11.23
C THR A 168 -5.21 5.22 -11.37
N ASN A 169 -4.50 4.61 -10.40
CA ASN A 169 -3.04 4.51 -10.42
C ASN A 169 -2.57 3.23 -11.13
N ILE A 170 -2.72 3.19 -12.45
CA ILE A 170 -2.35 2.04 -13.29
C ILE A 170 -0.87 1.67 -13.14
N ALA A 171 0.01 2.65 -12.93
CA ALA A 171 1.44 2.38 -12.78
C ALA A 171 1.73 1.58 -11.50
N SER A 172 1.10 1.94 -10.38
CA SER A 172 1.22 1.22 -9.11
C SER A 172 0.61 -0.18 -9.19
N GLN A 173 -0.55 -0.33 -9.81
CA GLN A 173 -1.18 -1.63 -10.05
C GLN A 173 -0.27 -2.56 -10.88
N ALA A 174 0.37 -2.02 -11.92
CA ALA A 174 1.32 -2.79 -12.73
C ALA A 174 2.57 -3.19 -11.94
N VAL A 175 3.01 -2.41 -10.95
CA VAL A 175 4.08 -2.82 -10.02
C VAL A 175 3.61 -3.99 -9.18
N ALA A 176 2.43 -3.92 -8.55
CA ALA A 176 1.88 -5.01 -7.74
C ALA A 176 1.88 -6.33 -8.53
N ILE A 177 1.27 -6.35 -9.72
CA ILE A 177 1.19 -7.57 -10.56
C ILE A 177 2.58 -8.11 -10.93
N ARG A 178 3.51 -7.23 -11.34
CA ARG A 178 4.88 -7.67 -11.69
C ARG A 178 5.70 -8.13 -10.50
N SER A 179 5.32 -7.71 -9.30
CA SER A 179 5.94 -8.17 -8.05
C SER A 179 5.36 -9.52 -7.57
N GLY A 180 4.47 -10.16 -8.32
CA GLY A 180 3.86 -11.44 -7.97
C GLY A 180 2.64 -11.30 -7.04
N TYR A 181 1.96 -10.17 -7.06
CA TYR A 181 0.75 -9.94 -6.29
C TYR A 181 -0.51 -10.18 -7.14
N MET A 182 -1.58 -10.58 -6.50
CA MET A 182 -2.91 -10.72 -7.08
C MET A 182 -3.93 -9.87 -6.32
N PRO A 183 -4.92 -9.27 -7.00
CA PRO A 183 -5.96 -8.49 -6.33
C PRO A 183 -6.82 -9.42 -5.46
N LEU A 184 -7.14 -8.99 -4.24
CA LEU A 184 -7.97 -9.75 -3.33
C LEU A 184 -9.23 -9.00 -2.89
N TRP A 185 -9.12 -7.72 -2.52
CA TRP A 185 -10.26 -6.92 -2.11
C TRP A 185 -10.19 -5.49 -2.64
N THR A 186 -11.32 -4.83 -2.61
CA THR A 186 -11.42 -3.39 -2.90
C THR A 186 -12.11 -2.68 -1.75
N ASP A 187 -11.75 -1.42 -1.53
CA ASP A 187 -12.50 -0.55 -0.65
C ASP A 187 -12.67 0.86 -1.22
N THR A 188 -13.51 1.64 -0.57
CA THR A 188 -13.76 3.04 -0.94
C THR A 188 -13.07 3.97 0.06
N TYR A 189 -12.84 5.24 -0.34
CA TYR A 189 -12.40 6.26 0.60
C TYR A 189 -13.51 6.57 1.61
N GLY A 190 -13.18 6.57 2.90
CA GLY A 190 -14.15 6.76 3.98
C GLY A 190 -14.70 8.18 4.10
N THR A 191 -14.07 9.16 3.47
CA THR A 191 -14.49 10.57 3.49
C THR A 191 -14.23 11.20 2.14
N ARG A 192 -15.06 12.21 1.78
CA ARG A 192 -14.76 13.05 0.63
C ARG A 192 -13.52 13.86 0.92
N GLY A 193 -12.55 13.84 0.02
CA GLY A 193 -11.41 14.75 0.09
C GLY A 193 -11.93 16.21 0.09
N ILE A 194 -11.29 17.07 0.88
CA ILE A 194 -11.53 18.51 0.79
C ILE A 194 -10.76 18.95 -0.46
N CYS A 195 -11.49 19.36 -1.48
CA CYS A 195 -10.90 20.07 -2.62
C CYS A 195 -10.56 21.49 -2.22
#